data_e3f236449ca4d518dd2803fddf8ce203
#
_entry.id   e3f236449ca4d518dd2803fddf8ce203
#
_cell.length_a   1.000
_cell.length_b   1.000
_cell.length_c   1.000
_cell.angle_alpha   90.00
_cell.angle_beta   90.00
_cell.angle_gamma   90.00
#
_symmetry.space_group_name_H-M   'P 1'
#
loop_
_entity.id
_entity.type
_entity.pdbx_description
1 polymer ?
#
loop_
_entity_poly.entity_id
_entity_poly.type
_entity_poly.pdbx_seq_one_letter_code
_entity_poly.pdbx_strand_id
1 'polypeptide(L)'
;MTQETIGFIGVGLMGHGIAKNILSGGYPLMVHANRNRAPVDDLIAIGAKEAADLQGLAEFASIIFLCLPGSPQVEATVTALMPHLREGTVIIDCSTSDPTSTLALAGQLNSVGAHMVDTPLGGTPVQAEEGNLAIMAGGEETIFARVLPVLETWAKAIVRIGGPGDGHKMKLLNNFLSLGYAALYSEAIVLGEKVGISTAQFDSVIRGSRMDCGFYQTYMGYVAEGNRDSHKFTLTNALKDLTYLESMADAAGAANPIGNAAKNSFAMAMAAGGNGAEDYVPHLVDYVAARNGVKR
;
A
#
# COMPACT_ATOMS: atom_id res chain seq x y z
N MET A 1 5.64 -4.07 -32.55
CA MET A 1 5.04 -3.26 -31.47
C MET A 1 6.14 -2.33 -30.96
N THR A 2 5.87 -1.05 -30.83
CA THR A 2 6.81 -0.11 -30.21
C THR A 2 6.94 -0.46 -28.73
N GLN A 3 8.15 -0.45 -28.19
CA GLN A 3 8.42 -0.73 -26.77
C GLN A 3 7.72 0.34 -25.89
N GLU A 4 7.06 -0.08 -24.80
CA GLU A 4 6.45 0.83 -23.84
C GLU A 4 7.54 1.69 -23.16
N THR A 5 7.23 2.96 -22.95
CA THR A 5 8.06 3.93 -22.22
C THR A 5 7.41 4.22 -20.87
N ILE A 6 8.19 4.15 -19.80
CA ILE A 6 7.68 4.15 -18.44
C ILE A 6 8.01 5.48 -17.74
N GLY A 7 6.99 6.16 -17.22
CA GLY A 7 7.10 7.23 -16.24
C GLY A 7 6.91 6.68 -14.83
N PHE A 8 7.64 7.16 -13.84
CA PHE A 8 7.48 6.73 -12.46
C PHE A 8 7.49 7.92 -11.49
N ILE A 9 6.44 8.03 -10.69
CA ILE A 9 6.26 9.08 -9.69
C ILE A 9 6.11 8.42 -8.32
N GLY A 10 6.98 8.77 -7.36
CA GLY A 10 6.96 8.20 -6.04
C GLY A 10 7.99 7.09 -5.82
N VAL A 11 9.25 7.35 -6.11
CA VAL A 11 10.40 6.43 -5.89
C VAL A 11 10.83 6.41 -4.41
N GLY A 12 9.86 6.17 -3.51
CA GLY A 12 10.10 5.95 -2.08
C GLY A 12 10.50 4.51 -1.77
N LEU A 13 10.26 4.07 -0.51
CA LEU A 13 10.65 2.74 -0.01
C LEU A 13 10.19 1.56 -0.89
N MET A 14 8.97 1.64 -1.44
CA MET A 14 8.43 0.59 -2.31
C MET A 14 8.71 0.90 -3.78
N GLY A 15 8.53 2.17 -4.17
CA GLY A 15 8.62 2.59 -5.57
C GLY A 15 10.02 2.48 -6.15
N HIS A 16 11.08 2.62 -5.34
CA HIS A 16 12.46 2.45 -5.80
C HIS A 16 12.71 1.05 -6.36
N GLY A 17 12.39 0.00 -5.58
CA GLY A 17 12.57 -1.39 -6.02
C GLY A 17 11.73 -1.72 -7.26
N ILE A 18 10.49 -1.22 -7.35
CA ILE A 18 9.62 -1.38 -8.53
C ILE A 18 10.29 -0.73 -9.76
N ALA A 19 10.69 0.53 -9.67
CA ALA A 19 11.29 1.29 -10.76
C ALA A 19 12.61 0.65 -11.24
N LYS A 20 13.45 0.19 -10.32
CA LYS A 20 14.69 -0.54 -10.59
C LYS A 20 14.44 -1.83 -11.38
N ASN A 21 13.46 -2.63 -10.98
CA ASN A 21 13.13 -3.88 -11.67
C ASN A 21 12.53 -3.62 -13.06
N ILE A 22 11.71 -2.58 -13.23
CA ILE A 22 11.21 -2.14 -14.55
C ILE A 22 12.38 -1.79 -15.48
N LEU A 23 13.34 -1.00 -14.98
CA LEU A 23 14.55 -0.64 -15.75
C LEU A 23 15.39 -1.86 -16.09
N SER A 24 15.58 -2.78 -15.14
CA SER A 24 16.30 -4.04 -15.34
C SER A 24 15.58 -4.97 -16.32
N GLY A 25 14.26 -4.87 -16.43
CA GLY A 25 13.44 -5.55 -17.43
C GLY A 25 13.59 -4.97 -18.85
N GLY A 26 14.42 -3.94 -19.02
CA GLY A 26 14.77 -3.34 -20.31
C GLY A 26 13.83 -2.23 -20.78
N TYR A 27 12.90 -1.78 -19.95
CA TYR A 27 12.00 -0.68 -20.30
C TYR A 27 12.68 0.68 -20.11
N PRO A 28 12.59 1.61 -21.10
CA PRO A 28 13.02 2.98 -20.93
C PRO A 28 12.24 3.64 -19.79
N LEU A 29 12.95 4.14 -18.78
CA LEU A 29 12.36 4.69 -17.55
C LEU A 29 12.71 6.17 -17.38
N MET A 30 11.69 6.97 -17.06
CA MET A 30 11.83 8.35 -16.62
C MET A 30 11.19 8.51 -15.24
N VAL A 31 11.92 9.06 -14.29
CA VAL A 31 11.49 9.25 -12.90
C VAL A 31 11.29 10.73 -12.60
N HIS A 32 10.34 11.06 -11.74
CA HIS A 32 10.15 12.43 -11.24
C HIS A 32 10.58 12.53 -9.79
N ALA A 33 11.52 13.45 -9.52
CA ALA A 33 12.02 13.71 -8.18
C ALA A 33 11.00 14.49 -7.33
N ASN A 34 10.90 14.14 -6.05
CA ASN A 34 10.22 14.94 -5.05
C ASN A 34 11.26 15.42 -4.02
N ARG A 35 10.98 15.33 -2.72
CA ARG A 35 11.83 15.86 -1.64
C ARG A 35 13.13 15.06 -1.43
N ASN A 36 13.05 13.75 -1.48
CA ASN A 36 14.20 12.86 -1.30
C ASN A 36 14.82 12.51 -2.65
N ARG A 37 16.06 12.96 -2.86
CA ARG A 37 16.78 12.76 -4.12
C ARG A 37 17.50 11.41 -4.18
N ALA A 38 17.94 10.86 -3.07
CA ALA A 38 18.81 9.68 -3.08
C ALA A 38 18.27 8.51 -3.92
N PRO A 39 16.98 8.08 -3.80
CA PRO A 39 16.45 7.01 -4.63
C PRO A 39 16.37 7.36 -6.13
N VAL A 40 16.23 8.65 -6.45
CA VAL A 40 16.22 9.13 -7.84
C VAL A 40 17.62 9.07 -8.43
N ASP A 41 18.61 9.56 -7.68
CA ASP A 41 20.02 9.56 -8.11
C ASP A 41 20.53 8.12 -8.31
N ASP A 42 20.12 7.17 -7.45
CA ASP A 42 20.43 5.75 -7.62
C ASP A 42 19.85 5.18 -8.94
N LEU A 43 18.61 5.51 -9.28
CA LEU A 43 17.99 5.07 -10.53
C LEU A 43 18.64 5.71 -11.76
N ILE A 44 19.02 6.99 -11.67
CA ILE A 44 19.75 7.68 -12.75
C ILE A 44 21.11 7.03 -12.98
N ALA A 45 21.81 6.67 -11.91
CA ALA A 45 23.14 6.02 -12.00
C ALA A 45 23.09 4.67 -12.75
N ILE A 46 21.93 3.99 -12.76
CA ILE A 46 21.73 2.73 -13.47
C ILE A 46 20.97 2.87 -14.79
N GLY A 47 20.70 4.11 -15.25
CA GLY A 47 20.24 4.39 -16.61
C GLY A 47 18.83 4.97 -16.74
N ALA A 48 18.13 5.29 -15.64
CA ALA A 48 16.88 6.05 -15.71
C ALA A 48 17.14 7.50 -16.12
N LYS A 49 16.14 8.14 -16.70
CA LYS A 49 16.15 9.58 -16.98
C LYS A 49 15.38 10.33 -15.89
N GLU A 50 15.74 11.57 -15.62
CA GLU A 50 14.96 12.43 -14.76
C GLU A 50 14.04 13.33 -15.61
N ALA A 51 12.77 13.44 -15.21
CA ALA A 51 11.85 14.42 -15.76
C ALA A 51 12.06 15.80 -15.10
N ALA A 52 12.14 16.84 -15.89
CA ALA A 52 12.21 18.20 -15.37
C ALA A 52 10.91 18.59 -14.64
N ASP A 53 9.77 18.10 -15.16
CA ASP A 53 8.43 18.34 -14.63
C ASP A 53 7.48 17.21 -15.03
N LEU A 54 6.23 17.30 -14.58
CA LEU A 54 5.19 16.32 -14.89
C LEU A 54 4.79 16.33 -16.38
N GLN A 55 4.88 17.48 -17.06
CA GLN A 55 4.62 17.58 -18.49
C GLN A 55 5.62 16.73 -19.27
N GLY A 56 6.92 16.94 -19.05
CA GLY A 56 7.97 16.17 -19.74
C GLY A 56 7.86 14.66 -19.47
N LEU A 57 7.44 14.25 -18.26
CA LEU A 57 7.19 12.86 -17.94
C LEU A 57 5.99 12.32 -18.73
N ALA A 58 4.87 13.06 -18.78
CA ALA A 58 3.66 12.65 -19.51
C ALA A 58 3.88 12.56 -21.01
N GLU A 59 4.67 13.50 -21.59
CA GLU A 59 5.03 13.47 -23.01
C GLU A 59 5.97 12.32 -23.36
N PHE A 60 6.77 11.83 -22.42
CA PHE A 60 7.67 10.70 -22.62
C PHE A 60 6.95 9.36 -22.50
N ALA A 61 6.11 9.21 -21.47
CA ALA A 61 5.63 7.91 -21.01
C ALA A 61 4.35 7.45 -21.73
N SER A 62 4.29 6.18 -22.11
CA SER A 62 3.06 5.49 -22.50
C SER A 62 2.36 4.82 -21.34
N ILE A 63 3.11 4.50 -20.27
CA ILE A 63 2.62 3.97 -18.98
C ILE A 63 3.24 4.77 -17.85
N ILE A 64 2.44 5.28 -16.91
CA ILE A 64 2.88 6.07 -15.78
C ILE A 64 2.51 5.36 -14.48
N PHE A 65 3.52 5.00 -13.69
CA PHE A 65 3.35 4.42 -12.36
C PHE A 65 3.29 5.50 -11.29
N LEU A 66 2.35 5.34 -10.37
CA LEU A 66 2.21 6.14 -9.16
C LEU A 66 2.41 5.22 -7.94
N CYS A 67 3.32 5.58 -7.04
CA CYS A 67 3.51 4.90 -5.75
C CYS A 67 3.57 5.96 -4.65
N LEU A 68 2.41 6.47 -4.25
CA LEU A 68 2.20 7.68 -3.47
C LEU A 68 1.57 7.36 -2.11
N PRO A 69 1.58 8.31 -1.15
CA PRO A 69 1.07 8.05 0.20
C PRO A 69 -0.43 7.70 0.27
N GLY A 70 -1.25 8.20 -0.65
CA GLY A 70 -2.69 7.92 -0.68
C GLY A 70 -3.45 8.75 -1.71
N SER A 71 -4.78 8.62 -1.71
CA SER A 71 -5.67 9.23 -2.70
C SER A 71 -5.46 10.73 -2.92
N PRO A 72 -5.29 11.59 -1.90
CA PRO A 72 -5.10 13.01 -2.15
C PRO A 72 -3.89 13.32 -3.03
N GLN A 73 -2.78 12.59 -2.85
CA GLN A 73 -1.58 12.75 -3.66
C GLN A 73 -1.77 12.16 -5.06
N VAL A 74 -2.46 11.04 -5.18
CA VAL A 74 -2.81 10.42 -6.47
C VAL A 74 -3.70 11.36 -7.29
N GLU A 75 -4.77 11.89 -6.69
CA GLU A 75 -5.69 12.85 -7.31
C GLU A 75 -4.97 14.10 -7.81
N ALA A 76 -4.15 14.73 -6.96
CA ALA A 76 -3.39 15.91 -7.32
C ALA A 76 -2.43 15.62 -8.48
N THR A 77 -1.74 14.47 -8.45
CA THR A 77 -0.79 14.08 -9.49
C THR A 77 -1.48 13.78 -10.80
N VAL A 78 -2.56 12.98 -10.80
CA VAL A 78 -3.33 12.68 -12.02
C VAL A 78 -3.93 13.94 -12.62
N THR A 79 -4.49 14.82 -11.79
CA THR A 79 -5.03 16.11 -12.25
C THR A 79 -3.96 16.95 -12.95
N ALA A 80 -2.75 17.00 -12.41
CA ALA A 80 -1.63 17.73 -13.00
C ALA A 80 -1.09 17.09 -14.29
N LEU A 81 -1.14 15.76 -14.40
CA LEU A 81 -0.71 15.02 -15.60
C LEU A 81 -1.72 15.14 -16.74
N MET A 82 -3.02 15.19 -16.42
CA MET A 82 -4.13 15.00 -17.37
C MET A 82 -4.06 15.92 -18.60
N PRO A 83 -3.71 17.22 -18.52
CA PRO A 83 -3.60 18.10 -19.70
C PRO A 83 -2.49 17.71 -20.67
N HIS A 84 -1.56 16.85 -20.26
CA HIS A 84 -0.36 16.48 -21.01
C HIS A 84 -0.36 15.02 -21.46
N LEU A 85 -1.39 14.23 -21.04
CA LEU A 85 -1.50 12.81 -21.41
C LEU A 85 -1.81 12.67 -22.90
N ARG A 86 -1.23 11.63 -23.50
CA ARG A 86 -1.54 11.23 -24.87
C ARG A 86 -2.66 10.18 -24.85
N GLU A 87 -3.42 10.12 -25.94
CA GLU A 87 -4.39 9.05 -26.15
C GLU A 87 -3.72 7.68 -25.97
N GLY A 88 -4.36 6.79 -25.23
CA GLY A 88 -3.87 5.46 -24.90
C GLY A 88 -2.84 5.42 -23.76
N THR A 89 -2.50 6.53 -23.12
CA THR A 89 -1.65 6.49 -21.92
C THR A 89 -2.34 5.72 -20.79
N VAL A 90 -1.59 4.87 -20.08
CA VAL A 90 -2.10 4.12 -18.92
C VAL A 90 -1.47 4.66 -17.64
N ILE A 91 -2.30 5.06 -16.68
CA ILE A 91 -1.87 5.35 -15.31
C ILE A 91 -1.99 4.07 -14.49
N ILE A 92 -0.91 3.66 -13.81
CA ILE A 92 -0.90 2.52 -12.89
C ILE A 92 -0.72 3.05 -11.47
N ASP A 93 -1.75 2.93 -10.62
CA ASP A 93 -1.68 3.31 -9.22
C ASP A 93 -1.31 2.11 -8.34
N CYS A 94 -0.06 2.10 -7.87
CA CYS A 94 0.47 1.13 -6.90
C CYS A 94 0.25 1.55 -5.44
N SER A 95 -0.37 2.70 -5.19
CA SER A 95 -0.67 3.20 -3.85
C SER A 95 -1.78 2.35 -3.19
N THR A 96 -2.05 2.59 -1.91
CA THR A 96 -3.33 2.17 -1.32
C THR A 96 -4.24 3.38 -1.30
N SER A 97 -5.23 3.37 -2.20
CA SER A 97 -6.15 4.47 -2.47
C SER A 97 -7.60 4.13 -2.10
N ASP A 98 -8.42 5.16 -1.90
CA ASP A 98 -9.88 5.02 -1.79
C ASP A 98 -10.45 4.59 -3.15
N PRO A 99 -11.18 3.47 -3.24
CA PRO A 99 -11.75 3.00 -4.50
C PRO A 99 -12.73 3.99 -5.15
N THR A 100 -13.40 4.84 -4.37
CA THR A 100 -14.31 5.86 -4.89
C THR A 100 -13.54 6.92 -5.67
N SER A 101 -12.40 7.34 -5.14
CA SER A 101 -11.45 8.22 -5.82
C SER A 101 -10.90 7.58 -7.10
N THR A 102 -10.50 6.31 -7.02
CA THR A 102 -9.99 5.57 -8.17
C THR A 102 -11.01 5.51 -9.31
N LEU A 103 -12.27 5.22 -9.00
CA LEU A 103 -13.34 5.19 -9.99
C LEU A 103 -13.59 6.56 -10.63
N ALA A 104 -13.58 7.62 -9.83
CA ALA A 104 -13.73 9.00 -10.33
C ALA A 104 -12.59 9.37 -11.28
N LEU A 105 -11.34 9.08 -10.91
CA LEU A 105 -10.15 9.32 -11.74
C LEU A 105 -10.17 8.48 -13.03
N ALA A 106 -10.58 7.21 -12.96
CA ALA A 106 -10.71 6.36 -14.15
C ALA A 106 -11.72 6.96 -15.15
N GLY A 107 -12.86 7.48 -14.66
CA GLY A 107 -13.84 8.18 -15.50
C GLY A 107 -13.27 9.45 -16.15
N GLN A 108 -12.50 10.25 -15.42
CA GLN A 108 -11.85 11.45 -15.94
C GLN A 108 -10.79 11.10 -16.98
N LEU A 109 -9.94 10.10 -16.72
CA LEU A 109 -8.91 9.65 -17.65
C LEU A 109 -9.53 9.11 -18.95
N ASN A 110 -10.60 8.34 -18.84
CA ASN A 110 -11.30 7.83 -20.03
C ASN A 110 -11.85 8.98 -20.92
N SER A 111 -12.26 10.11 -20.32
CA SER A 111 -12.75 11.27 -21.08
C SER A 111 -11.68 11.93 -21.95
N VAL A 112 -10.41 11.71 -21.65
CA VAL A 112 -9.26 12.21 -22.44
C VAL A 112 -8.53 11.10 -23.20
N GLY A 113 -9.14 9.91 -23.30
CA GLY A 113 -8.56 8.78 -24.02
C GLY A 113 -7.42 8.06 -23.29
N ALA A 114 -7.24 8.33 -22.00
CA ALA A 114 -6.28 7.63 -21.14
C ALA A 114 -6.99 6.59 -20.25
N HIS A 115 -6.24 5.67 -19.64
CA HIS A 115 -6.78 4.57 -18.86
C HIS A 115 -6.18 4.49 -17.46
N MET A 116 -6.86 3.82 -16.53
CA MET A 116 -6.38 3.57 -15.19
C MET A 116 -6.37 2.08 -14.87
N VAL A 117 -5.28 1.65 -14.24
CA VAL A 117 -5.13 0.32 -13.62
C VAL A 117 -4.65 0.54 -12.19
N ASP A 118 -5.30 -0.05 -11.23
CA ASP A 118 -4.87 -0.04 -9.83
C ASP A 118 -4.19 -1.36 -9.48
N THR A 119 -3.01 -1.25 -8.87
CA THR A 119 -2.16 -2.40 -8.52
C THR A 119 -1.59 -2.26 -7.11
N PRO A 120 -2.44 -2.11 -6.08
CA PRO A 120 -1.96 -1.99 -4.71
C PRO A 120 -1.09 -3.17 -4.30
N LEU A 121 -0.07 -2.88 -3.50
CA LEU A 121 1.03 -3.77 -3.21
C LEU A 121 0.76 -4.66 -1.99
N GLY A 122 1.16 -5.92 -2.09
CA GLY A 122 1.35 -6.84 -0.97
C GLY A 122 2.82 -7.22 -0.88
N GLY A 123 3.43 -7.03 0.31
CA GLY A 123 4.83 -7.32 0.53
C GLY A 123 5.57 -6.19 1.25
N THR A 124 6.88 -6.31 1.29
CA THR A 124 7.82 -5.45 2.02
C THR A 124 8.76 -4.71 1.05
N PRO A 125 9.48 -3.65 1.50
CA PRO A 125 10.51 -3.01 0.67
C PRO A 125 11.59 -3.97 0.16
N VAL A 126 11.97 -4.98 0.95
CA VAL A 126 12.92 -6.01 0.52
C VAL A 126 12.38 -6.79 -0.68
N GLN A 127 11.11 -7.22 -0.60
CA GLN A 127 10.46 -7.92 -1.71
C GLN A 127 10.29 -7.02 -2.95
N ALA A 128 10.10 -5.70 -2.75
CA ALA A 128 10.09 -4.76 -3.87
C ALA A 128 11.44 -4.71 -4.59
N GLU A 129 12.55 -4.63 -3.84
CA GLU A 129 13.91 -4.65 -4.40
C GLU A 129 14.24 -5.97 -5.12
N GLU A 130 13.71 -7.08 -4.64
CA GLU A 130 13.89 -8.42 -5.21
C GLU A 130 12.95 -8.72 -6.40
N GLY A 131 12.00 -7.85 -6.72
CA GLY A 131 10.98 -8.10 -7.74
C GLY A 131 9.97 -9.19 -7.35
N ASN A 132 9.69 -9.35 -6.07
CA ASN A 132 8.90 -10.44 -5.49
C ASN A 132 7.58 -9.97 -4.86
N LEU A 133 7.06 -8.82 -5.26
CA LEU A 133 5.80 -8.31 -4.73
C LEU A 133 4.60 -9.16 -5.18
N ALA A 134 3.55 -9.11 -4.39
CA ALA A 134 2.21 -9.55 -4.77
C ALA A 134 1.34 -8.33 -5.09
N ILE A 135 0.49 -8.41 -6.11
CA ILE A 135 -0.44 -7.35 -6.47
C ILE A 135 -1.85 -7.88 -6.72
N MET A 136 -2.81 -7.07 -6.35
CA MET A 136 -4.23 -7.25 -6.63
C MET A 136 -4.61 -6.20 -7.69
N ALA A 137 -4.76 -6.62 -8.96
CA ALA A 137 -4.93 -5.66 -10.04
C ALA A 137 -6.42 -5.43 -10.38
N GLY A 138 -6.78 -4.16 -10.52
CA GLY A 138 -8.06 -3.71 -11.08
C GLY A 138 -7.82 -2.93 -12.36
N GLY A 139 -8.55 -3.25 -13.42
CA GLY A 139 -8.43 -2.56 -14.71
C GLY A 139 -9.20 -3.28 -15.81
N GLU A 140 -9.52 -2.56 -16.88
CA GLU A 140 -10.11 -3.15 -18.09
C GLU A 140 -9.21 -4.28 -18.62
N GLU A 141 -9.80 -5.38 -19.06
CA GLU A 141 -9.06 -6.60 -19.41
C GLU A 141 -8.00 -6.38 -20.50
N THR A 142 -8.35 -5.63 -21.52
CA THR A 142 -7.44 -5.31 -22.63
C THR A 142 -6.29 -4.42 -22.20
N ILE A 143 -6.55 -3.46 -21.31
CA ILE A 143 -5.54 -2.57 -20.77
C ILE A 143 -4.64 -3.32 -19.78
N PHE A 144 -5.22 -4.17 -18.92
CA PHE A 144 -4.45 -5.03 -18.04
C PHE A 144 -3.51 -5.96 -18.81
N ALA A 145 -4.02 -6.62 -19.88
CA ALA A 145 -3.19 -7.48 -20.73
C ALA A 145 -2.01 -6.74 -21.38
N ARG A 146 -2.21 -5.47 -21.75
CA ARG A 146 -1.15 -4.62 -22.31
C ARG A 146 -0.04 -4.32 -21.28
N VAL A 147 -0.40 -4.04 -20.03
CA VAL A 147 0.57 -3.65 -18.98
C VAL A 147 1.18 -4.86 -18.26
N LEU A 148 0.58 -6.04 -18.37
CA LEU A 148 1.02 -7.25 -17.67
C LEU A 148 2.51 -7.56 -17.84
N PRO A 149 3.13 -7.47 -19.04
CA PRO A 149 4.56 -7.73 -19.19
C PRO A 149 5.45 -6.78 -18.38
N VAL A 150 5.01 -5.54 -18.14
CA VAL A 150 5.72 -4.59 -17.27
C VAL A 150 5.53 -4.96 -15.80
N LEU A 151 4.32 -5.35 -15.41
CA LEU A 151 4.03 -5.78 -14.03
C LEU A 151 4.86 -7.02 -13.64
N GLU A 152 5.05 -7.95 -14.56
CA GLU A 152 5.84 -9.19 -14.36
C GLU A 152 7.35 -8.94 -14.10
N THR A 153 7.86 -7.74 -14.37
CA THR A 153 9.26 -7.42 -14.07
C THR A 153 9.53 -7.24 -12.58
N TRP A 154 8.51 -6.91 -11.78
CA TRP A 154 8.66 -6.57 -10.36
C TRP A 154 7.67 -7.28 -9.41
N ALA A 155 6.67 -7.99 -9.95
CA ALA A 155 5.70 -8.72 -9.16
C ALA A 155 5.68 -10.20 -9.57
N LYS A 156 5.68 -11.09 -8.57
CA LYS A 156 5.59 -12.55 -8.79
C LYS A 156 4.19 -13.10 -8.70
N ALA A 157 3.35 -12.52 -7.82
CA ALA A 157 1.98 -12.93 -7.65
C ALA A 157 1.06 -11.82 -8.16
N ILE A 158 0.50 -12.00 -9.34
CA ILE A 158 -0.37 -11.03 -9.99
C ILE A 158 -1.77 -11.63 -10.09
N VAL A 159 -2.72 -11.04 -9.36
CA VAL A 159 -4.12 -11.47 -9.39
C VAL A 159 -4.98 -10.33 -9.93
N ARG A 160 -5.56 -10.49 -11.12
CA ARG A 160 -6.57 -9.54 -11.60
C ARG A 160 -7.89 -9.82 -10.90
N ILE A 161 -8.41 -8.80 -10.20
CA ILE A 161 -9.65 -8.88 -9.42
C ILE A 161 -10.87 -8.52 -10.27
N GLY A 162 -10.74 -7.46 -11.11
CA GLY A 162 -11.84 -7.00 -11.92
C GLY A 162 -11.52 -5.70 -12.66
N GLY A 163 -12.50 -4.80 -12.78
CA GLY A 163 -12.38 -3.48 -13.39
C GLY A 163 -11.57 -2.48 -12.55
N PRO A 164 -11.44 -1.22 -13.02
CA PRO A 164 -10.75 -0.17 -12.25
C PRO A 164 -11.34 -0.02 -10.84
N GLY A 165 -10.46 0.09 -9.82
CA GLY A 165 -10.81 0.20 -8.41
C GLY A 165 -11.00 -1.14 -7.68
N ASP A 166 -11.14 -2.27 -8.38
CA ASP A 166 -11.37 -3.57 -7.74
C ASP A 166 -10.11 -4.09 -7.02
N GLY A 167 -8.92 -3.74 -7.49
CA GLY A 167 -7.67 -4.01 -6.80
C GLY A 167 -7.61 -3.27 -5.45
N HIS A 168 -7.92 -1.97 -5.43
CA HIS A 168 -7.98 -1.18 -4.20
C HIS A 168 -9.05 -1.69 -3.25
N LYS A 169 -10.25 -2.07 -3.73
CA LYS A 169 -11.28 -2.71 -2.89
C LYS A 169 -10.74 -3.97 -2.21
N MET A 170 -10.11 -4.85 -2.98
CA MET A 170 -9.54 -6.09 -2.44
C MET A 170 -8.40 -5.82 -1.45
N LYS A 171 -7.56 -4.82 -1.72
CA LYS A 171 -6.50 -4.39 -0.80
C LYS A 171 -7.06 -3.92 0.53
N LEU A 172 -8.10 -3.10 0.52
CA LEU A 172 -8.73 -2.63 1.76
C LEU A 172 -9.38 -3.77 2.54
N LEU A 173 -10.02 -4.73 1.87
CA LEU A 173 -10.55 -5.92 2.53
C LEU A 173 -9.43 -6.77 3.15
N ASN A 174 -8.32 -6.98 2.45
CA ASN A 174 -7.15 -7.67 3.00
C ASN A 174 -6.57 -6.95 4.23
N ASN A 175 -6.43 -5.62 4.14
CA ASN A 175 -5.93 -4.82 5.25
C ASN A 175 -6.93 -4.75 6.41
N PHE A 176 -8.23 -4.78 6.14
CA PHE A 176 -9.24 -4.92 7.20
C PHE A 176 -9.04 -6.18 8.04
N LEU A 177 -8.76 -7.33 7.39
CA LEU A 177 -8.48 -8.57 8.11
C LEU A 177 -7.23 -8.42 8.99
N SER A 178 -6.10 -8.00 8.41
CA SER A 178 -4.83 -7.90 9.15
C SER A 178 -4.87 -6.85 10.26
N LEU A 179 -5.44 -5.69 10.02
CA LEU A 179 -5.55 -4.60 11.00
C LEU A 179 -6.61 -4.90 12.07
N GLY A 180 -7.69 -5.58 11.68
CA GLY A 180 -8.67 -6.13 12.62
C GLY A 180 -8.04 -7.15 13.56
N TYR A 181 -7.22 -8.07 13.03
CA TYR A 181 -6.43 -9.00 13.85
C TYR A 181 -5.47 -8.27 14.78
N ALA A 182 -4.75 -7.24 14.31
CA ALA A 182 -3.86 -6.47 15.16
C ALA A 182 -4.59 -5.81 16.34
N ALA A 183 -5.78 -5.24 16.11
CA ALA A 183 -6.62 -4.67 17.17
C ALA A 183 -7.08 -5.74 18.16
N LEU A 184 -7.56 -6.89 17.66
CA LEU A 184 -7.96 -8.02 18.50
C LEU A 184 -6.81 -8.61 19.32
N TYR A 185 -5.63 -8.80 18.71
CA TYR A 185 -4.45 -9.31 19.42
C TYR A 185 -4.00 -8.33 20.51
N SER A 186 -3.99 -7.03 20.22
CA SER A 186 -3.64 -6.00 21.21
C SER A 186 -4.56 -6.07 22.43
N GLU A 187 -5.86 -6.12 22.23
CA GLU A 187 -6.83 -6.17 23.33
C GLU A 187 -6.78 -7.50 24.08
N ALA A 188 -6.69 -8.63 23.37
CA ALA A 188 -6.65 -9.95 23.98
C ALA A 188 -5.40 -10.14 24.86
N ILE A 189 -4.22 -9.69 24.40
CA ILE A 189 -2.96 -9.75 25.16
C ILE A 189 -3.04 -8.86 26.41
N VAL A 190 -3.47 -7.61 26.25
CA VAL A 190 -3.57 -6.67 27.38
C VAL A 190 -4.62 -7.13 28.40
N LEU A 191 -5.75 -7.65 27.95
CA LEU A 191 -6.75 -8.25 28.85
C LEU A 191 -6.18 -9.48 29.55
N GLY A 192 -5.43 -10.35 28.87
CA GLY A 192 -4.73 -11.48 29.45
C GLY A 192 -3.83 -11.04 30.60
N GLU A 193 -2.97 -10.04 30.37
CA GLU A 193 -2.08 -9.47 31.40
C GLU A 193 -2.85 -8.91 32.60
N LYS A 194 -4.00 -8.28 32.38
CA LYS A 194 -4.90 -7.78 33.44
C LYS A 194 -5.47 -8.89 34.33
N VAL A 195 -5.72 -10.06 33.76
CA VAL A 195 -6.27 -11.22 34.51
C VAL A 195 -5.21 -12.24 34.93
N GLY A 196 -3.92 -11.87 34.78
CA GLY A 196 -2.80 -12.69 35.28
C GLY A 196 -2.25 -13.73 34.30
N ILE A 197 -2.62 -13.66 33.00
CA ILE A 197 -2.06 -14.49 31.94
C ILE A 197 -0.98 -13.69 31.22
N SER A 198 0.28 -14.12 31.35
CA SER A 198 1.39 -13.46 30.68
C SER A 198 1.34 -13.59 29.14
N THR A 199 1.99 -12.66 28.44
CA THR A 199 2.17 -12.75 26.97
C THR A 199 2.74 -14.11 26.55
N ALA A 200 3.73 -14.65 27.28
CA ALA A 200 4.33 -15.94 26.98
C ALA A 200 3.33 -17.13 27.12
N GLN A 201 2.49 -17.10 28.17
CA GLN A 201 1.43 -18.10 28.34
C GLN A 201 0.38 -17.99 27.21
N PHE A 202 -0.01 -16.77 26.87
CA PHE A 202 -0.93 -16.54 25.75
C PHE A 202 -0.36 -17.09 24.43
N ASP A 203 0.89 -16.75 24.11
CA ASP A 203 1.57 -17.22 22.90
C ASP A 203 1.70 -18.74 22.86
N SER A 204 2.02 -19.38 23.99
CA SER A 204 2.16 -20.86 24.04
C SER A 204 0.88 -21.63 23.71
N VAL A 205 -0.28 -21.00 23.87
CA VAL A 205 -1.59 -21.60 23.52
C VAL A 205 -1.99 -21.30 22.07
N ILE A 206 -1.69 -20.10 21.59
CA ILE A 206 -2.12 -19.67 20.26
C ILE A 206 -1.16 -20.16 19.17
N ARG A 207 0.15 -20.05 19.38
CA ARG A 207 1.19 -20.48 18.42
C ARG A 207 1.06 -21.98 18.13
N GLY A 208 0.95 -22.35 16.86
CA GLY A 208 0.72 -23.71 16.41
C GLY A 208 -0.72 -24.21 16.55
N SER A 209 -1.66 -23.40 17.08
CA SER A 209 -3.08 -23.72 17.14
C SER A 209 -3.81 -23.34 15.83
N ARG A 210 -5.13 -23.55 15.80
CA ARG A 210 -5.99 -23.08 14.69
C ARG A 210 -6.03 -21.56 14.53
N MET A 211 -5.64 -20.82 15.57
CA MET A 211 -5.61 -19.36 15.57
C MET A 211 -4.24 -18.81 15.14
N ASP A 212 -3.25 -19.68 14.95
CA ASP A 212 -1.94 -19.29 14.43
C ASP A 212 -2.01 -19.05 12.92
N CYS A 213 -1.38 -17.96 12.50
CA CYS A 213 -1.20 -17.64 11.09
C CYS A 213 0.07 -16.80 10.90
N GLY A 214 0.53 -16.63 9.66
CA GLY A 214 1.72 -15.84 9.37
C GLY A 214 1.67 -14.40 9.91
N PHE A 215 0.49 -13.76 9.89
CA PHE A 215 0.33 -12.43 10.46
C PHE A 215 0.45 -12.43 11.99
N TYR A 216 -0.12 -13.43 12.69
CA TYR A 216 0.04 -13.61 14.12
C TYR A 216 1.52 -13.75 14.50
N GLN A 217 2.25 -14.61 13.79
CA GLN A 217 3.69 -14.83 14.04
C GLN A 217 4.50 -13.55 13.84
N THR A 218 4.22 -12.80 12.77
CA THR A 218 4.84 -11.50 12.51
C THR A 218 4.52 -10.49 13.61
N TYR A 219 3.26 -10.44 14.07
CA TYR A 219 2.81 -9.57 15.14
C TYR A 219 3.52 -9.89 16.47
N MET A 220 3.60 -11.19 16.82
CA MET A 220 4.28 -11.67 18.02
C MET A 220 5.79 -11.51 17.96
N GLY A 221 6.39 -11.38 16.80
CA GLY A 221 7.79 -11.00 16.63
C GLY A 221 8.15 -9.71 17.35
N TYR A 222 7.23 -8.72 17.43
CA TYR A 222 7.37 -7.58 18.31
C TYR A 222 6.98 -7.88 19.75
N VAL A 223 5.76 -8.38 19.93
CA VAL A 223 5.09 -8.44 21.24
C VAL A 223 5.80 -9.39 22.23
N ALA A 224 6.29 -10.54 21.74
CA ALA A 224 6.95 -11.56 22.55
C ALA A 224 8.48 -11.52 22.42
N GLU A 225 9.01 -11.11 21.25
CA GLU A 225 10.44 -11.21 20.94
C GLU A 225 11.15 -9.84 20.92
N GLY A 226 10.40 -8.73 21.01
CA GLY A 226 10.93 -7.37 21.06
C GLY A 226 11.49 -6.84 19.74
N ASN A 227 11.24 -7.54 18.61
CA ASN A 227 11.68 -7.09 17.30
C ASN A 227 10.77 -5.95 16.81
N ARG A 228 11.22 -4.71 16.99
CA ARG A 228 10.46 -3.51 16.56
C ARG A 228 10.17 -3.47 15.06
N ASP A 229 10.99 -4.11 14.27
CA ASP A 229 10.93 -4.09 12.80
C ASP A 229 10.20 -5.30 12.21
N SER A 230 9.54 -6.12 13.02
CA SER A 230 8.87 -7.35 12.58
C SER A 230 7.81 -7.12 11.52
N HIS A 231 7.18 -5.93 11.48
CA HIS A 231 6.18 -5.56 10.48
C HIS A 231 6.19 -4.05 10.23
N LYS A 232 6.91 -3.62 9.20
CA LYS A 232 7.12 -2.19 8.87
C LYS A 232 5.92 -1.54 8.15
N PHE A 233 4.75 -1.64 8.74
CA PHE A 233 3.54 -0.94 8.31
C PHE A 233 3.12 0.03 9.42
N THR A 234 3.15 1.34 9.13
CA THR A 234 2.95 2.36 10.16
C THR A 234 1.51 2.43 10.65
N LEU A 235 1.33 2.82 11.92
CA LEU A 235 0.00 3.10 12.51
C LEU A 235 -0.75 4.18 11.71
N THR A 236 -0.02 5.19 11.20
CA THR A 236 -0.58 6.24 10.33
C THR A 236 -1.20 5.67 9.06
N ASN A 237 -0.48 4.78 8.36
CA ASN A 237 -1.00 4.13 7.15
C ASN A 237 -2.13 3.16 7.48
N ALA A 238 -2.08 2.46 8.61
CA ALA A 238 -3.15 1.59 9.07
C ALA A 238 -4.45 2.36 9.32
N LEU A 239 -4.38 3.49 10.01
CA LEU A 239 -5.54 4.37 10.21
C LEU A 239 -6.10 4.91 8.89
N LYS A 240 -5.21 5.33 7.97
CA LYS A 240 -5.60 5.77 6.62
C LYS A 240 -6.38 4.68 5.88
N ASP A 241 -5.85 3.45 5.85
CA ASP A 241 -6.48 2.36 5.10
C ASP A 241 -7.82 1.95 5.72
N LEU A 242 -7.96 1.97 7.04
CA LEU A 242 -9.25 1.73 7.71
C LEU A 242 -10.24 2.89 7.49
N THR A 243 -9.76 4.12 7.29
CA THR A 243 -10.61 5.26 6.90
C THR A 243 -11.12 5.08 5.48
N TYR A 244 -10.30 4.60 4.56
CA TYR A 244 -10.74 4.27 3.19
C TYR A 244 -11.70 3.08 3.16
N LEU A 245 -11.50 2.09 4.05
CA LEU A 245 -12.46 0.99 4.23
C LEU A 245 -13.84 1.51 4.67
N GLU A 246 -13.88 2.45 5.62
CA GLU A 246 -15.13 3.08 6.06
C GLU A 246 -15.81 3.83 4.90
N SER A 247 -15.07 4.66 4.17
CA SER A 247 -15.56 5.36 2.97
C SER A 247 -16.14 4.37 1.94
N MET A 248 -15.44 3.26 1.69
CA MET A 248 -15.91 2.21 0.78
C MET A 248 -17.19 1.54 1.30
N ALA A 249 -17.30 1.27 2.60
CA ALA A 249 -18.48 0.66 3.20
C ALA A 249 -19.69 1.60 3.13
N ASP A 250 -19.49 2.88 3.42
CA ASP A 250 -20.53 3.93 3.33
C ASP A 250 -21.03 4.07 1.89
N ALA A 251 -20.13 4.12 0.92
CA ALA A 251 -20.49 4.18 -0.49
C ALA A 251 -21.27 2.94 -0.97
N ALA A 252 -21.00 1.77 -0.37
CA ALA A 252 -21.71 0.53 -0.65
C ALA A 252 -23.01 0.36 0.16
N GLY A 253 -23.31 1.27 1.09
CA GLY A 253 -24.45 1.13 2.02
C GLY A 253 -24.31 -0.08 2.96
N ALA A 254 -23.08 -0.50 3.27
CA ALA A 254 -22.79 -1.68 4.09
C ALA A 254 -22.45 -1.29 5.53
N ALA A 255 -23.09 -1.94 6.51
CA ALA A 255 -22.70 -1.77 7.90
C ALA A 255 -21.31 -2.35 8.17
N ASN A 256 -20.43 -1.56 8.81
CA ASN A 256 -19.04 -1.92 9.08
C ASN A 256 -18.63 -1.76 10.56
N PRO A 257 -19.36 -2.36 11.53
CA PRO A 257 -19.12 -2.13 12.95
C PRO A 257 -17.75 -2.61 13.42
N ILE A 258 -17.26 -3.75 12.92
CA ILE A 258 -15.93 -4.30 13.28
C ILE A 258 -14.81 -3.43 12.69
N GLY A 259 -14.95 -2.98 11.44
CA GLY A 259 -14.00 -2.08 10.80
C GLY A 259 -13.90 -0.75 11.55
N ASN A 260 -15.03 -0.20 11.99
CA ASN A 260 -15.07 1.04 12.78
C ASN A 260 -14.44 0.85 14.17
N ALA A 261 -14.66 -0.28 14.83
CA ALA A 261 -14.00 -0.61 16.10
C ALA A 261 -12.47 -0.70 15.93
N ALA A 262 -12.02 -1.42 14.90
CA ALA A 262 -10.59 -1.51 14.57
C ALA A 262 -10.01 -0.11 14.27
N LYS A 263 -10.64 0.68 13.40
CA LYS A 263 -10.23 2.05 13.06
C LYS A 263 -10.08 2.91 14.34
N ASN A 264 -11.03 2.83 15.26
CA ASN A 264 -10.99 3.59 16.51
C ASN A 264 -9.80 3.19 17.39
N SER A 265 -9.38 1.92 17.41
CA SER A 265 -8.19 1.49 18.16
C SER A 265 -6.92 2.17 17.62
N PHE A 266 -6.76 2.26 16.29
CA PHE A 266 -5.65 2.98 15.66
C PHE A 266 -5.76 4.50 15.86
N ALA A 267 -6.96 5.07 15.73
CA ALA A 267 -7.18 6.50 15.97
C ALA A 267 -6.80 6.92 17.41
N MET A 268 -7.11 6.08 18.40
CA MET A 268 -6.69 6.32 19.79
C MET A 268 -5.18 6.23 19.98
N ALA A 269 -4.49 5.30 19.31
CA ALA A 269 -3.03 5.24 19.33
C ALA A 269 -2.41 6.49 18.69
N MET A 270 -2.94 6.96 17.58
CA MET A 270 -2.51 8.20 16.93
C MET A 270 -2.69 9.42 17.84
N ALA A 271 -3.83 9.54 18.51
CA ALA A 271 -4.11 10.61 19.45
C ALA A 271 -3.17 10.58 20.68
N ALA A 272 -2.63 9.42 21.03
CA ALA A 272 -1.66 9.22 22.10
C ALA A 272 -0.19 9.38 21.65
N GLY A 273 0.06 9.83 20.42
CA GLY A 273 1.40 10.10 19.89
C GLY A 273 1.98 9.01 18.99
N GLY A 274 1.19 7.98 18.60
CA GLY A 274 1.60 6.89 17.71
C GLY A 274 1.69 7.29 16.22
N ASN A 275 2.30 8.45 15.94
CA ASN A 275 2.39 9.03 14.59
C ASN A 275 3.83 9.12 14.08
N GLY A 276 4.78 8.50 14.74
CA GLY A 276 6.16 8.41 14.31
C GLY A 276 6.33 7.55 13.06
N ALA A 277 7.39 7.84 12.31
CA ALA A 277 7.73 7.10 11.09
C ALA A 277 8.05 5.61 11.35
N GLU A 278 8.36 5.27 12.60
CA GLU A 278 8.70 3.92 13.05
C GLU A 278 7.67 3.35 14.04
N ASP A 279 6.50 3.97 14.17
CA ASP A 279 5.39 3.41 14.93
C ASP A 279 4.60 2.45 14.04
N TYR A 280 4.90 1.18 14.18
CA TYR A 280 4.36 0.13 13.33
C TYR A 280 3.13 -0.57 13.95
N VAL A 281 2.36 -1.25 13.13
CA VAL A 281 1.11 -1.94 13.52
C VAL A 281 1.26 -2.81 14.77
N PRO A 282 2.32 -3.63 14.97
CA PRO A 282 2.47 -4.40 16.20
C PRO A 282 2.64 -3.56 17.46
N HIS A 283 3.10 -2.29 17.34
CA HIS A 283 3.24 -1.38 18.49
C HIS A 283 1.88 -0.89 19.01
N LEU A 284 0.77 -1.18 18.32
CA LEU A 284 -0.58 -0.88 18.80
C LEU A 284 -0.83 -1.43 20.20
N VAL A 285 -0.26 -2.60 20.54
CA VAL A 285 -0.40 -3.23 21.85
C VAL A 285 0.07 -2.32 22.98
N ASP A 286 1.11 -1.50 22.78
CA ASP A 286 1.65 -0.63 23.83
C ASP A 286 0.69 0.52 24.15
N TYR A 287 0.05 1.08 23.12
CA TYR A 287 -1.00 2.12 23.28
C TYR A 287 -2.24 1.55 23.98
N VAL A 288 -2.62 0.31 23.62
CA VAL A 288 -3.72 -0.39 24.29
C VAL A 288 -3.36 -0.68 25.76
N ALA A 289 -2.14 -1.11 26.04
CA ALA A 289 -1.64 -1.38 27.39
C ALA A 289 -1.62 -0.10 28.25
N ALA A 290 -1.04 0.98 27.73
CA ALA A 290 -0.97 2.27 28.43
C ALA A 290 -2.36 2.79 28.81
N ARG A 291 -3.33 2.72 27.89
CA ARG A 291 -4.72 3.12 28.11
C ARG A 291 -5.40 2.29 29.21
N ASN A 292 -5.01 1.03 29.36
CA ASN A 292 -5.54 0.11 30.36
C ASN A 292 -4.72 0.04 31.66
N GLY A 293 -3.69 0.89 31.81
CA GLY A 293 -2.83 0.91 32.99
C GLY A 293 -1.97 -0.35 33.16
N VAL A 294 -1.66 -1.01 32.05
CA VAL A 294 -0.71 -2.14 32.00
C VAL A 294 0.65 -1.60 31.58
N LYS A 295 1.70 -1.97 32.30
CA LYS A 295 3.08 -1.62 31.97
C LYS A 295 3.68 -2.73 31.10
N ARG A 296 4.19 -2.33 29.98
CA ARG A 296 4.92 -3.18 29.03
C ARG A 296 6.33 -2.63 28.82
#